data_2a77f2e17e84543d0c4c7c3c0004b517
#
_entry.id   2a77f2e17e84543d0c4c7c3c0004b517
#
_cell.length_a   1.000
_cell.length_b   1.000
_cell.length_c   1.000
_cell.angle_alpha   90.00
_cell.angle_beta   90.00
_cell.angle_gamma   90.00
#
_symmetry.space_group_name_H-M   'P 1'
#
loop_
_entity.id
_entity.type
_entity.pdbx_description
1 polymer ?
#
loop_
_entity_poly.entity_id
_entity_poly.type
_entity_poly.pdbx_seq_one_letter_code
_entity_poly.pdbx_strand_id
1 'polypeptide(L)'
;MNFNQFLESAAQAGLARQVEADSPGGPVDLSRAAAIEVSKELYLEADSRGLTLSELLELEKFDPTPAGSPLDAFERQLALAGVRLGGKSPTTVEQFFQQAPTLLPEFMLREVRKGMEMRPELARLVANTTTVATNKYTPFFINTSDTTKFSLRPVGEGAEIPQLVVTEQTHSVNVTDYGLALKASYKALRYRTTSQFRVLLWYIGFKIQTDKIGLLVNTIISGDGNNNAASVVNTATSGTLTYDDLISLWSQFSPFEMNTIICHVNQMKKILTLNEFKDPLAGFRFQNTGDLFSPLGASLVRSDEVPTDLIIGLDKRFAVEEVVTQPLMVEYDKVIEQRFEEAVISESVAYAKVLKEASVVLDTVWP
;
A
#
# COMPACT_ATOMS: atom_id res chain seq x y z
N MET A 1 0.69 5.78 14.88
CA MET A 1 2.02 6.45 14.85
C MET A 1 1.79 7.95 14.65
N ASN A 2 2.33 8.82 15.50
CA ASN A 2 2.23 10.26 15.29
C ASN A 2 3.39 10.78 14.43
N PHE A 3 3.30 12.05 13.99
CA PHE A 3 4.29 12.65 13.09
C PHE A 3 5.72 12.64 13.66
N ASN A 4 5.90 12.88 14.96
CA ASN A 4 7.22 12.85 15.58
C ASN A 4 7.83 11.44 15.62
N GLN A 5 7.03 10.41 15.92
CA GLN A 5 7.46 9.02 15.84
C GLN A 5 7.82 8.59 14.41
N PHE A 6 7.11 9.12 13.40
CA PHE A 6 7.45 8.91 12.00
C PHE A 6 8.80 9.55 11.66
N LEU A 7 9.06 10.80 12.09
CA LEU A 7 10.35 11.47 11.87
C LEU A 7 11.51 10.70 12.48
N GLU A 8 11.35 10.18 13.70
CA GLU A 8 12.37 9.36 14.35
C GLU A 8 12.64 8.06 13.58
N SER A 9 11.59 7.38 13.12
CA SER A 9 11.74 6.16 12.33
C SER A 9 12.37 6.41 10.97
N ALA A 10 12.01 7.49 10.30
CA ALA A 10 12.59 7.90 9.02
C ALA A 10 14.09 8.27 9.17
N ALA A 11 14.46 8.94 10.27
CA ALA A 11 15.85 9.25 10.57
C ALA A 11 16.67 7.98 10.85
N GLN A 12 16.12 7.01 11.60
CA GLN A 12 16.76 5.73 11.88
C GLN A 12 16.92 4.86 10.63
N ALA A 13 15.94 4.88 9.73
CA ALA A 13 16.00 4.15 8.45
C ALA A 13 16.96 4.79 7.41
N GLY A 14 17.63 5.88 7.76
CA GLY A 14 18.56 6.56 6.85
C GLY A 14 17.88 7.40 5.76
N LEU A 15 16.55 7.51 5.79
CA LEU A 15 15.77 8.29 4.82
C LEU A 15 16.12 9.78 4.86
N ALA A 16 16.49 10.31 6.04
CA ALA A 16 17.02 11.68 6.16
C ALA A 16 18.32 11.87 5.37
N ARG A 17 19.14 10.82 5.22
CA ARG A 17 20.35 10.83 4.37
C ARG A 17 20.04 10.76 2.88
N GLN A 18 18.97 10.06 2.47
CA GLN A 18 18.52 10.04 1.08
C GLN A 18 18.05 11.41 0.61
N VAL A 19 17.40 12.21 1.46
CA VAL A 19 17.05 13.61 1.14
C VAL A 19 18.30 14.46 0.81
N GLU A 20 19.44 14.15 1.44
CA GLU A 20 20.72 14.80 1.14
C GLU A 20 21.46 14.18 -0.07
N ALA A 21 21.27 12.86 -0.30
CA ALA A 21 21.95 12.13 -1.36
C ALA A 21 21.29 12.31 -2.74
N ASP A 22 19.99 12.57 -2.80
CA ASP A 22 19.23 12.84 -4.04
C ASP A 22 19.52 14.23 -4.65
N SER A 23 20.50 14.94 -4.12
CA SER A 23 21.01 16.14 -4.74
C SER A 23 22.34 15.79 -5.43
N PRO A 24 22.39 15.64 -6.76
CA PRO A 24 23.65 15.46 -7.45
C PRO A 24 24.53 16.67 -7.14
N GLY A 25 25.61 16.42 -6.42
CA GLY A 25 26.56 17.47 -5.97
C GLY A 25 27.44 18.06 -7.08
N GLY A 26 27.05 17.91 -8.34
CA GLY A 26 27.72 18.46 -9.51
C GLY A 26 26.78 19.25 -10.42
N PRO A 27 27.30 20.02 -11.37
CA PRO A 27 26.49 20.66 -12.39
C PRO A 27 25.79 19.59 -13.21
N VAL A 28 24.46 19.55 -13.12
CA VAL A 28 23.65 18.66 -13.93
C VAL A 28 23.68 19.17 -15.36
N ASP A 29 24.05 18.34 -16.30
CA ASP A 29 24.05 18.70 -17.73
C ASP A 29 22.59 18.67 -18.25
N LEU A 30 21.99 19.84 -18.32
CA LEU A 30 20.64 20.04 -18.87
C LEU A 30 20.65 20.37 -20.37
N SER A 31 21.82 20.28 -21.04
CA SER A 31 21.98 20.68 -22.45
C SER A 31 21.12 19.87 -23.42
N ARG A 32 20.69 18.68 -23.00
CA ARG A 32 19.83 17.78 -23.78
C ARG A 32 18.38 17.75 -23.31
N ALA A 33 18.06 18.48 -22.25
CA ALA A 33 16.69 18.51 -21.74
C ALA A 33 15.84 19.42 -22.62
N ALA A 34 14.68 18.92 -23.09
CA ALA A 34 13.69 19.71 -23.79
C ALA A 34 12.86 20.51 -22.78
N ALA A 35 12.82 21.82 -22.92
CA ALA A 35 11.90 22.66 -22.12
C ALA A 35 10.47 22.41 -22.61
N ILE A 36 9.65 21.79 -21.76
CA ILE A 36 8.26 21.47 -22.06
C ILE A 36 7.36 22.43 -21.25
N GLU A 37 6.44 23.08 -21.93
CA GLU A 37 5.39 23.85 -21.25
C GLU A 37 4.36 22.89 -20.68
N VAL A 38 4.46 22.63 -19.38
CA VAL A 38 3.52 21.76 -18.68
C VAL A 38 2.22 22.50 -18.43
N SER A 39 1.18 22.10 -19.15
CA SER A 39 -0.16 22.66 -19.09
C SER A 39 -1.17 21.63 -18.58
N LYS A 40 -2.41 22.07 -18.37
CA LYS A 40 -3.51 21.18 -17.97
C LYS A 40 -3.79 20.11 -19.03
N GLU A 41 -3.60 20.45 -20.30
CA GLU A 41 -3.81 19.51 -21.42
C GLU A 41 -2.87 18.30 -21.34
N LEU A 42 -1.62 18.49 -20.86
CA LEU A 42 -0.69 17.37 -20.67
C LEU A 42 -1.15 16.41 -19.54
N TYR A 43 -1.75 16.92 -18.48
CA TYR A 43 -2.36 16.07 -17.46
C TYR A 43 -3.54 15.27 -18.02
N LEU A 44 -4.39 15.90 -18.83
CA LEU A 44 -5.50 15.22 -19.50
C LEU A 44 -5.00 14.18 -20.52
N GLU A 45 -3.92 14.48 -21.24
CA GLU A 45 -3.28 13.51 -22.15
C GLU A 45 -2.70 12.32 -21.36
N ALA A 46 -2.06 12.56 -20.23
CA ALA A 46 -1.54 11.51 -19.35
C ALA A 46 -2.67 10.61 -18.85
N ASP A 47 -3.72 11.21 -18.29
CA ASP A 47 -4.88 10.50 -17.75
C ASP A 47 -5.58 9.66 -18.84
N SER A 48 -5.78 10.22 -20.03
CA SER A 48 -6.40 9.49 -21.17
C SER A 48 -5.61 8.24 -21.61
N ARG A 49 -4.30 8.21 -21.31
CA ARG A 49 -3.41 7.07 -21.57
C ARG A 49 -3.20 6.16 -20.36
N GLY A 50 -3.79 6.50 -19.21
CA GLY A 50 -3.57 5.79 -17.94
C GLY A 50 -2.15 5.96 -17.40
N LEU A 51 -1.48 7.07 -17.70
CA LEU A 51 -0.12 7.41 -17.30
C LEU A 51 -0.12 8.56 -16.30
N THR A 52 0.93 8.66 -15.50
CA THR A 52 1.24 9.88 -14.75
C THR A 52 1.92 10.91 -15.65
N LEU A 53 1.96 12.18 -15.24
CA LEU A 53 2.72 13.19 -15.98
C LEU A 53 4.19 12.79 -16.11
N SER A 54 4.80 12.25 -15.05
CA SER A 54 6.19 11.78 -15.08
C SER A 54 6.42 10.70 -16.14
N GLU A 55 5.53 9.71 -16.24
CA GLU A 55 5.60 8.64 -17.23
C GLU A 55 5.34 9.17 -18.65
N LEU A 56 4.43 10.12 -18.81
CA LEU A 56 4.18 10.77 -20.09
C LEU A 56 5.42 11.50 -20.61
N LEU A 57 6.14 12.22 -19.72
CA LEU A 57 7.35 12.96 -20.06
C LEU A 57 8.51 12.05 -20.51
N GLU A 58 8.53 10.80 -20.07
CA GLU A 58 9.54 9.81 -20.48
C GLU A 58 9.31 9.25 -21.89
N LEU A 59 8.18 9.56 -22.53
CA LEU A 59 7.95 9.11 -23.91
C LEU A 59 8.87 9.87 -24.89
N GLU A 60 9.29 9.20 -25.97
CA GLU A 60 10.21 9.72 -27.01
C GLU A 60 9.78 11.09 -27.59
N LYS A 61 8.48 11.35 -27.58
CA LYS A 61 7.89 12.61 -28.08
C LYS A 61 8.22 13.82 -27.20
N PHE A 62 8.53 13.61 -25.93
CA PHE A 62 8.72 14.68 -24.95
C PHE A 62 10.20 14.82 -24.55
N ASP A 63 10.58 14.29 -23.40
CA ASP A 63 11.93 14.46 -22.84
C ASP A 63 12.41 13.15 -22.17
N PRO A 64 12.60 12.06 -22.96
CA PRO A 64 12.99 10.78 -22.40
C PRO A 64 14.35 10.88 -21.70
N THR A 65 14.48 10.17 -20.58
CA THR A 65 15.71 10.19 -19.80
C THR A 65 16.88 9.57 -20.56
N PRO A 66 17.96 10.33 -20.85
CA PRO A 66 19.14 9.79 -21.47
C PRO A 66 19.81 8.71 -20.59
N ALA A 67 20.38 7.68 -21.22
CA ALA A 67 21.10 6.65 -20.51
C ALA A 67 22.22 7.24 -19.63
N GLY A 68 22.21 6.92 -18.32
CA GLY A 68 23.18 7.41 -17.35
C GLY A 68 22.88 8.80 -16.77
N SER A 69 21.74 9.41 -17.10
CA SER A 69 21.30 10.65 -16.44
C SER A 69 20.96 10.37 -14.98
N PRO A 70 21.41 11.20 -14.03
CA PRO A 70 21.01 11.09 -12.63
C PRO A 70 19.61 11.63 -12.36
N LEU A 71 19.01 12.38 -13.30
CA LEU A 71 17.69 12.97 -13.21
C LEU A 71 16.75 12.35 -14.25
N ASP A 72 15.54 12.04 -13.83
CA ASP A 72 14.46 11.65 -14.74
C ASP A 72 13.85 12.85 -15.48
N ALA A 73 12.93 12.60 -16.42
CA ALA A 73 12.31 13.64 -17.24
C ALA A 73 11.63 14.72 -16.37
N PHE A 74 10.89 14.33 -15.36
CA PHE A 74 10.20 15.26 -14.47
C PHE A 74 11.19 16.10 -13.64
N GLU A 75 12.23 15.49 -13.11
CA GLU A 75 13.26 16.19 -12.34
C GLU A 75 14.05 17.19 -13.20
N ARG A 76 14.26 16.87 -14.48
CA ARG A 76 14.84 17.82 -15.44
C ARG A 76 13.94 19.01 -15.68
N GLN A 77 12.62 18.81 -15.82
CA GLN A 77 11.67 19.93 -15.94
C GLN A 77 11.66 20.81 -14.68
N LEU A 78 11.74 20.22 -13.48
CA LEU A 78 11.90 20.97 -12.23
C LEU A 78 13.20 21.79 -12.22
N ALA A 79 14.31 21.18 -12.65
CA ALA A 79 15.60 21.86 -12.71
C ALA A 79 15.60 23.03 -13.72
N LEU A 80 14.96 22.84 -14.89
CA LEU A 80 14.77 23.91 -15.89
C LEU A 80 13.92 25.05 -15.35
N ALA A 81 12.91 24.75 -14.53
CA ALA A 81 12.09 25.76 -13.85
C ALA A 81 12.83 26.42 -12.66
N GLY A 82 14.09 26.05 -12.38
CA GLY A 82 14.89 26.61 -11.29
C GLY A 82 14.55 26.05 -9.91
N VAL A 83 13.75 24.98 -9.83
CA VAL A 83 13.35 24.35 -8.56
C VAL A 83 14.41 23.36 -8.12
N ARG A 84 14.95 23.55 -6.93
CA ARG A 84 15.92 22.66 -6.28
C ARG A 84 15.27 21.91 -5.14
N LEU A 85 15.15 20.60 -5.26
CA LEU A 85 14.51 19.74 -4.28
C LEU A 85 15.38 19.44 -3.05
N GLY A 86 16.69 19.62 -3.15
CA GLY A 86 17.65 19.31 -2.09
C GLY A 86 18.95 20.10 -2.18
N GLY A 87 19.97 19.69 -1.42
CA GLY A 87 21.30 20.31 -1.39
C GLY A 87 21.43 21.46 -0.39
N LYS A 88 22.50 22.26 -0.51
CA LYS A 88 22.83 23.32 0.44
C LYS A 88 21.84 24.49 0.45
N SER A 89 21.06 24.67 -0.62
CA SER A 89 20.09 25.76 -0.77
C SER A 89 18.85 25.27 -1.50
N PRO A 90 18.01 24.43 -0.85
CA PRO A 90 16.77 23.97 -1.44
C PRO A 90 15.81 25.13 -1.63
N THR A 91 15.03 25.09 -2.69
CA THR A 91 13.97 26.06 -2.96
C THR A 91 12.93 26.04 -1.85
N THR A 92 12.40 27.20 -1.46
CA THR A 92 11.26 27.23 -0.54
C THR A 92 9.99 26.80 -1.24
N VAL A 93 9.02 26.31 -0.48
CA VAL A 93 7.73 25.89 -1.03
C VAL A 93 7.03 27.07 -1.73
N GLU A 94 7.09 28.27 -1.16
CA GLU A 94 6.54 29.49 -1.78
C GLU A 94 7.20 29.79 -3.15
N GLN A 95 8.52 29.64 -3.24
CA GLN A 95 9.24 29.83 -4.52
C GLN A 95 8.84 28.75 -5.54
N PHE A 96 8.66 27.49 -5.11
CA PHE A 96 8.18 26.43 -5.98
C PHE A 96 6.80 26.78 -6.57
N PHE A 97 5.86 27.22 -5.74
CA PHE A 97 4.54 27.67 -6.17
C PHE A 97 4.57 28.83 -7.19
N GLN A 98 5.58 29.69 -7.11
CA GLN A 98 5.74 30.80 -8.03
C GLN A 98 6.43 30.41 -9.33
N GLN A 99 7.43 29.53 -9.26
CA GLN A 99 8.28 29.17 -10.41
C GLN A 99 7.67 28.04 -11.26
N ALA A 100 7.03 27.05 -10.63
CA ALA A 100 6.52 25.88 -11.31
C ALA A 100 5.20 25.38 -10.72
N PRO A 101 4.14 26.18 -10.71
CA PRO A 101 2.86 25.79 -10.10
C PRO A 101 2.24 24.57 -10.78
N THR A 102 2.43 24.39 -12.09
CA THR A 102 1.90 23.28 -12.87
C THR A 102 2.60 21.95 -12.62
N LEU A 103 3.84 21.96 -12.11
CA LEU A 103 4.59 20.75 -11.74
C LEU A 103 4.30 20.29 -10.31
N LEU A 104 3.64 21.13 -9.51
CA LEU A 104 3.44 20.85 -8.10
C LEU A 104 2.53 19.64 -7.83
N PRO A 105 1.38 19.43 -8.51
CA PRO A 105 0.54 18.26 -8.28
C PRO A 105 1.30 16.95 -8.51
N GLU A 106 2.08 16.86 -9.58
CA GLU A 106 2.89 15.70 -9.88
C GLU A 106 4.01 15.48 -8.85
N PHE A 107 4.68 16.57 -8.43
CA PHE A 107 5.65 16.49 -7.34
C PHE A 107 5.02 15.92 -6.06
N MET A 108 3.84 16.40 -5.68
CA MET A 108 3.13 15.91 -4.50
C MET A 108 2.74 14.44 -4.67
N LEU A 109 2.21 14.05 -5.83
CA LEU A 109 1.83 12.67 -6.15
C LEU A 109 3.03 11.72 -5.99
N ARG A 110 4.18 12.09 -6.56
CA ARG A 110 5.42 11.28 -6.46
C ARG A 110 5.89 11.10 -5.04
N GLU A 111 5.91 12.19 -4.26
CA GLU A 111 6.37 12.12 -2.87
C GLU A 111 5.38 11.37 -1.97
N VAL A 112 4.07 11.48 -2.21
CA VAL A 112 3.07 10.67 -1.50
C VAL A 112 3.24 9.18 -1.85
N ARG A 113 3.45 8.82 -3.12
CA ARG A 113 3.72 7.44 -3.54
C ARG A 113 4.98 6.87 -2.87
N LYS A 114 6.07 7.64 -2.80
CA LYS A 114 7.26 7.25 -2.02
C LYS A 114 6.93 6.97 -0.55
N GLY A 115 6.07 7.79 0.05
CA GLY A 115 5.57 7.57 1.40
C GLY A 115 4.77 6.26 1.55
N MET A 116 3.96 5.92 0.56
CA MET A 116 3.22 4.64 0.52
C MET A 116 4.18 3.45 0.40
N GLU A 117 5.22 3.55 -0.41
CA GLU A 117 6.25 2.52 -0.59
C GLU A 117 7.03 2.21 0.70
N MET A 118 7.06 3.14 1.66
CA MET A 118 7.64 2.89 2.99
C MET A 118 6.84 1.85 3.80
N ARG A 119 5.64 1.49 3.36
CA ARG A 119 4.80 0.43 3.91
C ARG A 119 4.47 -0.63 2.87
N PRO A 120 5.43 -1.48 2.53
CA PRO A 120 5.24 -2.49 1.49
C PRO A 120 4.33 -3.65 1.93
N GLU A 121 3.84 -3.61 3.17
CA GLU A 121 3.04 -4.69 3.75
C GLU A 121 1.76 -4.95 2.95
N LEU A 122 1.07 -3.91 2.47
CA LEU A 122 -0.17 -4.08 1.71
C LEU A 122 0.04 -4.98 0.49
N ALA A 123 1.09 -4.74 -0.30
CA ALA A 123 1.40 -5.56 -1.47
C ALA A 123 1.70 -7.04 -1.13
N ARG A 124 2.04 -7.33 0.13
CA ARG A 124 2.25 -8.69 0.63
C ARG A 124 0.96 -9.36 1.10
N LEU A 125 -0.13 -8.61 1.25
CA LEU A 125 -1.40 -9.06 1.79
C LEU A 125 -2.45 -9.30 0.73
N VAL A 126 -2.31 -8.65 -0.43
CA VAL A 126 -3.25 -8.70 -1.54
C VAL A 126 -2.82 -9.77 -2.55
N ALA A 127 -3.78 -10.54 -3.06
CA ALA A 127 -3.53 -11.54 -4.08
C ALA A 127 -3.32 -10.92 -5.46
N ASN A 128 -4.13 -9.91 -5.79
CA ASN A 128 -4.13 -9.20 -7.06
C ASN A 128 -4.69 -7.79 -6.88
N THR A 129 -4.36 -6.88 -7.81
CA THR A 129 -4.99 -5.57 -7.94
C THR A 129 -5.69 -5.50 -9.29
N THR A 130 -7.00 -5.27 -9.27
CA THR A 130 -7.85 -5.19 -10.45
C THR A 130 -8.34 -3.77 -10.65
N THR A 131 -8.14 -3.21 -11.85
CA THR A 131 -8.67 -1.88 -12.21
C THR A 131 -10.00 -2.06 -12.92
N VAL A 132 -11.03 -1.34 -12.46
CA VAL A 132 -12.38 -1.37 -13.03
C VAL A 132 -12.85 0.05 -13.38
N ALA A 133 -13.70 0.16 -14.40
CA ALA A 133 -14.22 1.45 -14.85
C ALA A 133 -15.53 1.85 -14.16
N THR A 134 -16.05 1.03 -13.25
CA THR A 134 -17.33 1.23 -12.58
C THR A 134 -17.20 1.19 -11.08
N ASN A 135 -18.06 1.92 -10.36
CA ASN A 135 -18.07 1.96 -8.90
C ASN A 135 -18.59 0.65 -8.25
N LYS A 136 -18.83 -0.38 -9.06
CA LYS A 136 -19.30 -1.68 -8.59
C LYS A 136 -18.44 -2.77 -9.21
N TYR A 137 -17.96 -3.65 -8.38
CA TYR A 137 -17.21 -4.83 -8.76
C TYR A 137 -17.93 -6.08 -8.27
N THR A 138 -18.15 -7.04 -9.15
CA THR A 138 -18.74 -8.33 -8.78
C THR A 138 -17.65 -9.40 -8.81
N PRO A 139 -17.20 -9.89 -7.63
CA PRO A 139 -16.17 -10.92 -7.56
C PRO A 139 -16.65 -12.24 -8.19
N PHE A 140 -15.72 -13.06 -8.61
CA PHE A 140 -16.02 -14.45 -9.01
C PHE A 140 -16.43 -15.27 -7.80
N PHE A 141 -17.41 -16.14 -8.01
CA PHE A 141 -17.79 -17.14 -7.04
C PHE A 141 -17.37 -18.53 -7.52
N ILE A 142 -16.61 -19.21 -6.70
CA ILE A 142 -16.24 -20.60 -6.89
C ILE A 142 -16.80 -21.39 -5.71
N ASN A 143 -17.64 -22.35 -5.96
CA ASN A 143 -18.16 -23.21 -4.90
C ASN A 143 -17.09 -24.22 -4.47
N THR A 144 -16.39 -23.90 -3.39
CA THR A 144 -15.32 -24.74 -2.82
C THR A 144 -15.83 -25.92 -1.99
N SER A 145 -17.12 -25.91 -1.62
CA SER A 145 -17.71 -26.99 -0.80
C SER A 145 -17.87 -28.32 -1.55
N ASP A 146 -17.90 -28.30 -2.89
CA ASP A 146 -17.97 -29.51 -3.72
C ASP A 146 -16.55 -29.95 -4.14
N THR A 147 -15.82 -30.55 -3.21
CA THR A 147 -14.46 -31.06 -3.45
C THR A 147 -14.36 -32.06 -4.58
N THR A 148 -15.49 -32.66 -4.96
CA THR A 148 -15.52 -33.67 -6.03
C THR A 148 -15.34 -33.06 -7.41
N LYS A 149 -15.68 -31.77 -7.59
CA LYS A 149 -15.53 -31.04 -8.85
C LYS A 149 -14.14 -30.42 -9.02
N PHE A 150 -13.41 -30.25 -7.92
CA PHE A 150 -12.05 -29.68 -7.93
C PHE A 150 -10.92 -30.69 -8.13
N SER A 151 -11.22 -31.99 -8.11
CA SER A 151 -10.19 -33.02 -8.24
C SER A 151 -10.09 -33.54 -9.67
N LEU A 152 -8.86 -33.68 -10.15
CA LEU A 152 -8.60 -34.40 -11.39
C LEU A 152 -9.02 -35.86 -11.21
N ARG A 153 -9.84 -36.36 -12.12
CA ARG A 153 -10.29 -37.74 -12.12
C ARG A 153 -9.91 -38.43 -13.43
N PRO A 154 -9.56 -39.68 -13.40
CA PRO A 154 -9.41 -40.47 -14.63
C PRO A 154 -10.75 -40.51 -15.35
N VAL A 155 -10.75 -40.11 -16.60
CA VAL A 155 -11.95 -40.09 -17.46
C VAL A 155 -11.77 -41.17 -18.52
N GLY A 156 -12.72 -42.10 -18.60
CA GLY A 156 -12.75 -43.13 -19.63
C GLY A 156 -13.06 -42.53 -21.01
N GLU A 157 -12.73 -43.29 -22.06
CA GLU A 157 -13.03 -42.88 -23.43
C GLU A 157 -14.56 -42.72 -23.62
N GLY A 158 -14.97 -41.52 -24.05
CA GLY A 158 -16.39 -41.15 -24.21
C GLY A 158 -17.12 -40.74 -22.93
N ALA A 159 -16.45 -40.68 -21.77
CA ALA A 159 -17.06 -40.22 -20.53
C ALA A 159 -17.02 -38.68 -20.43
N GLU A 160 -18.01 -38.12 -19.73
CA GLU A 160 -18.07 -36.66 -19.46
C GLU A 160 -16.95 -36.22 -18.54
N ILE A 161 -16.22 -35.15 -18.93
CA ILE A 161 -15.18 -34.54 -18.11
C ILE A 161 -15.84 -33.72 -16.99
N PRO A 162 -15.40 -33.86 -15.72
CA PRO A 162 -15.88 -33.01 -14.63
C PRO A 162 -15.73 -31.55 -14.95
N GLN A 163 -16.78 -30.76 -14.73
CA GLN A 163 -16.79 -29.32 -15.03
C GLN A 163 -16.83 -28.53 -13.73
N LEU A 164 -15.92 -27.56 -13.60
CA LEU A 164 -15.98 -26.53 -12.59
C LEU A 164 -16.81 -25.35 -13.11
N VAL A 165 -17.86 -25.01 -12.41
CA VAL A 165 -18.70 -23.85 -12.76
C VAL A 165 -18.26 -22.66 -11.95
N VAL A 166 -17.80 -21.64 -12.64
CA VAL A 166 -17.48 -20.31 -12.07
C VAL A 166 -18.65 -19.40 -12.35
N THR A 167 -19.17 -18.76 -11.33
CA THR A 167 -20.27 -17.81 -11.43
C THR A 167 -19.87 -16.47 -10.81
N GLU A 168 -20.67 -15.44 -10.96
CA GLU A 168 -20.51 -14.19 -10.23
C GLU A 168 -21.13 -14.30 -8.85
N GLN A 169 -20.59 -13.52 -7.89
CA GLN A 169 -21.17 -13.38 -6.56
C GLN A 169 -22.55 -12.69 -6.65
N THR A 170 -23.39 -12.94 -5.64
CA THR A 170 -24.75 -12.38 -5.60
C THR A 170 -24.74 -10.87 -5.37
N HIS A 171 -23.77 -10.37 -4.59
CA HIS A 171 -23.64 -8.95 -4.27
C HIS A 171 -22.36 -8.41 -4.84
N SER A 172 -22.46 -7.23 -5.44
CA SER A 172 -21.29 -6.46 -5.90
C SER A 172 -20.69 -5.67 -4.75
N VAL A 173 -19.37 -5.59 -4.71
CA VAL A 173 -18.61 -4.73 -3.81
C VAL A 173 -18.64 -3.31 -4.36
N ASN A 174 -19.00 -2.33 -3.52
CA ASN A 174 -18.98 -0.94 -3.91
C ASN A 174 -17.58 -0.37 -3.70
N VAL A 175 -17.02 0.22 -4.76
CA VAL A 175 -15.78 0.98 -4.66
C VAL A 175 -16.11 2.35 -4.06
N THR A 176 -15.35 2.74 -3.05
CA THR A 176 -15.56 3.96 -2.29
C THR A 176 -14.42 4.93 -2.50
N ASP A 177 -14.75 6.21 -2.64
CA ASP A 177 -13.77 7.27 -2.76
C ASP A 177 -13.23 7.65 -1.38
N TYR A 178 -11.91 7.63 -1.27
CA TYR A 178 -11.18 8.08 -0.09
C TYR A 178 -10.34 9.29 -0.44
N GLY A 179 -10.34 10.29 0.42
CA GLY A 179 -9.58 11.50 0.18
C GLY A 179 -9.07 12.15 1.45
N LEU A 180 -7.96 12.86 1.31
CA LEU A 180 -7.37 13.68 2.35
C LEU A 180 -7.07 15.07 1.80
N ALA A 181 -7.61 16.12 2.42
CA ALA A 181 -7.28 17.50 2.08
C ALA A 181 -6.13 18.00 2.94
N LEU A 182 -5.06 18.45 2.31
CA LEU A 182 -3.96 19.17 2.93
C LEU A 182 -4.19 20.68 2.75
N LYS A 183 -4.52 21.36 3.84
CA LYS A 183 -4.72 22.81 3.84
C LYS A 183 -3.61 23.50 4.60
N ALA A 184 -2.89 24.39 3.96
CA ALA A 184 -1.77 25.11 4.55
C ALA A 184 -1.87 26.62 4.33
N SER A 185 -1.65 27.41 5.37
CA SER A 185 -1.62 28.88 5.22
C SER A 185 -0.34 29.34 4.51
N TYR A 186 -0.43 30.42 3.75
CA TYR A 186 0.74 31.06 3.11
C TYR A 186 1.88 31.32 4.11
N LYS A 187 1.56 31.68 5.35
CA LYS A 187 2.56 31.90 6.39
C LYS A 187 3.27 30.61 6.78
N ALA A 188 2.57 29.48 6.81
CA ALA A 188 3.15 28.19 7.15
C ALA A 188 4.10 27.66 6.05
N LEU A 189 3.79 27.96 4.79
CA LEU A 189 4.58 27.50 3.64
C LEU A 189 5.76 28.42 3.31
N ARG A 190 5.65 29.74 3.59
CA ARG A 190 6.60 30.76 3.20
C ARG A 190 8.06 30.44 3.53
N TYR A 191 8.32 29.88 4.70
CA TYR A 191 9.67 29.63 5.19
C TYR A 191 10.06 28.15 5.20
N ARG A 192 9.21 27.27 4.66
CA ARG A 192 9.50 25.86 4.60
C ARG A 192 10.24 25.53 3.30
N THR A 193 11.25 24.68 3.43
CA THR A 193 11.97 24.15 2.27
C THR A 193 11.19 23.03 1.63
N THR A 194 11.42 22.78 0.35
CA THR A 194 10.88 21.62 -0.38
C THR A 194 11.23 20.30 0.32
N SER A 195 12.44 20.20 0.90
CA SER A 195 12.86 19.01 1.65
C SER A 195 11.99 18.74 2.88
N GLN A 196 11.60 19.80 3.64
CA GLN A 196 10.69 19.64 4.77
C GLN A 196 9.28 19.27 4.33
N PHE A 197 8.85 19.83 3.20
CA PHE A 197 7.53 19.52 2.63
C PHE A 197 7.46 18.08 2.13
N ARG A 198 8.53 17.54 1.52
CA ARG A 198 8.63 16.12 1.13
C ARG A 198 8.37 15.19 2.31
N VAL A 199 8.98 15.43 3.46
CA VAL A 199 8.78 14.59 4.66
C VAL A 199 7.31 14.58 5.10
N LEU A 200 6.62 15.71 5.00
CA LEU A 200 5.18 15.77 5.28
C LEU A 200 4.38 14.91 4.27
N LEU A 201 4.70 15.01 2.98
CA LEU A 201 4.05 14.21 1.95
C LEU A 201 4.32 12.71 2.12
N TRP A 202 5.52 12.32 2.50
CA TRP A 202 5.84 10.93 2.85
C TRP A 202 5.01 10.43 4.03
N TYR A 203 4.84 11.26 5.06
CA TYR A 203 3.98 10.89 6.19
C TYR A 203 2.52 10.70 5.77
N ILE A 204 2.02 11.55 4.87
CA ILE A 204 0.67 11.41 4.30
C ILE A 204 0.55 10.09 3.54
N GLY A 205 1.50 9.77 2.67
CA GLY A 205 1.52 8.50 1.93
C GLY A 205 1.58 7.29 2.85
N PHE A 206 2.45 7.34 3.86
CA PHE A 206 2.53 6.31 4.89
C PHE A 206 1.18 6.11 5.62
N LYS A 207 0.47 7.21 5.94
CA LYS A 207 -0.83 7.13 6.61
C LYS A 207 -1.92 6.57 5.69
N ILE A 208 -1.98 6.99 4.42
CA ILE A 208 -2.91 6.44 3.43
C ILE A 208 -2.73 4.92 3.33
N GLN A 209 -1.48 4.44 3.23
CA GLN A 209 -1.21 3.00 3.16
C GLN A 209 -1.62 2.26 4.43
N THR A 210 -1.48 2.90 5.60
CA THR A 210 -1.95 2.35 6.87
C THR A 210 -3.47 2.21 6.87
N ASP A 211 -4.20 3.23 6.44
CA ASP A 211 -5.66 3.21 6.39
C ASP A 211 -6.17 2.16 5.38
N LYS A 212 -5.49 1.98 4.25
CA LYS A 212 -5.78 0.89 3.28
C LYS A 212 -5.63 -0.50 3.92
N ILE A 213 -4.60 -0.72 4.75
CA ILE A 213 -4.46 -1.97 5.50
C ILE A 213 -5.64 -2.16 6.47
N GLY A 214 -6.11 -1.09 7.11
CA GLY A 214 -7.29 -1.13 7.97
C GLY A 214 -8.56 -1.54 7.22
N LEU A 215 -8.77 -1.02 6.02
CA LEU A 215 -9.90 -1.41 5.15
C LEU A 215 -9.81 -2.89 4.76
N LEU A 216 -8.62 -3.36 4.36
CA LEU A 216 -8.36 -4.77 4.04
C LEU A 216 -8.65 -5.67 5.25
N VAL A 217 -8.15 -5.32 6.43
CA VAL A 217 -8.39 -6.07 7.68
C VAL A 217 -9.89 -6.15 7.99
N ASN A 218 -10.61 -5.03 7.85
CA ASN A 218 -12.05 -5.01 8.06
C ASN A 218 -12.79 -5.92 7.07
N THR A 219 -12.38 -5.92 5.80
CA THR A 219 -12.95 -6.84 4.78
C THR A 219 -12.67 -8.31 5.11
N ILE A 220 -11.50 -8.64 5.66
CA ILE A 220 -11.21 -10.01 6.10
C ILE A 220 -12.15 -10.43 7.24
N ILE A 221 -12.27 -9.59 8.26
CA ILE A 221 -13.04 -9.88 9.49
C ILE A 221 -14.55 -9.92 9.19
N SER A 222 -15.06 -8.89 8.51
CA SER A 222 -16.50 -8.67 8.33
C SER A 222 -17.05 -9.23 7.02
N GLY A 223 -16.17 -9.55 6.07
CA GLY A 223 -16.55 -9.91 4.70
C GLY A 223 -16.83 -8.70 3.82
N ASP A 224 -17.10 -8.96 2.55
CA ASP A 224 -17.40 -7.96 1.52
C ASP A 224 -18.90 -7.83 1.18
N GLY A 225 -19.77 -8.39 2.02
CA GLY A 225 -21.23 -8.42 1.83
C GLY A 225 -21.76 -9.71 1.22
N ASN A 226 -20.91 -10.66 0.82
CA ASN A 226 -21.28 -11.95 0.24
C ASN A 226 -21.28 -13.11 1.25
N ASN A 227 -21.48 -12.82 2.53
CA ASN A 227 -21.45 -13.82 3.62
C ASN A 227 -20.13 -14.63 3.66
N ASN A 228 -19.04 -13.96 3.38
CA ASN A 228 -17.70 -14.54 3.24
C ASN A 228 -16.72 -14.01 4.31
N ALA A 229 -17.22 -13.53 5.46
CA ALA A 229 -16.40 -13.22 6.63
C ALA A 229 -15.46 -14.38 6.96
N ALA A 230 -14.24 -14.08 7.41
CA ALA A 230 -13.29 -15.11 7.83
C ALA A 230 -13.87 -15.97 8.96
N SER A 231 -13.54 -17.24 8.96
CA SER A 231 -13.91 -18.15 10.06
C SER A 231 -13.16 -17.73 11.32
N VAL A 232 -13.84 -17.78 12.47
CA VAL A 232 -13.25 -17.44 13.76
C VAL A 232 -12.94 -18.71 14.53
N VAL A 233 -11.72 -18.81 15.04
CA VAL A 233 -11.26 -19.87 15.96
C VAL A 233 -10.89 -19.21 17.27
N ASN A 234 -11.27 -19.81 18.39
CA ASN A 234 -10.96 -19.29 19.71
C ASN A 234 -9.71 -19.97 20.26
N THR A 235 -8.91 -19.24 21.07
CA THR A 235 -7.84 -19.85 21.87
C THR A 235 -8.44 -20.82 22.89
N ALA A 236 -7.67 -21.82 23.31
CA ALA A 236 -8.11 -22.81 24.31
C ALA A 236 -8.51 -22.16 25.64
N THR A 237 -7.83 -21.07 26.01
CA THR A 237 -8.12 -20.28 27.22
C THR A 237 -8.20 -18.80 26.85
N SER A 238 -9.36 -18.16 27.13
CA SER A 238 -9.55 -16.74 26.88
C SER A 238 -8.49 -15.89 27.59
N GLY A 239 -7.89 -14.93 26.87
CA GLY A 239 -6.83 -14.05 27.35
C GLY A 239 -5.41 -14.62 27.27
N THR A 240 -5.25 -15.95 27.07
CA THR A 240 -3.95 -16.62 27.02
C THR A 240 -3.69 -17.14 25.61
N LEU A 241 -2.52 -16.84 25.06
CA LEU A 241 -2.07 -17.36 23.77
C LEU A 241 -1.00 -18.42 24.01
N THR A 242 -1.18 -19.59 23.43
CA THR A 242 -0.21 -20.70 23.46
C THR A 242 0.27 -21.03 22.05
N TYR A 243 1.34 -21.80 21.94
CA TYR A 243 1.83 -22.28 20.63
C TYR A 243 0.82 -23.23 19.98
N ASP A 244 0.11 -24.05 20.77
CA ASP A 244 -0.93 -24.95 20.29
C ASP A 244 -2.11 -24.19 19.66
N ASP A 245 -2.42 -22.98 20.13
CA ASP A 245 -3.43 -22.13 19.53
C ASP A 245 -3.01 -21.67 18.12
N LEU A 246 -1.72 -21.39 17.91
CA LEU A 246 -1.19 -21.05 16.58
C LEU A 246 -1.20 -22.26 15.65
N ILE A 247 -0.92 -23.48 16.18
CA ILE A 247 -1.05 -24.72 15.40
C ILE A 247 -2.52 -24.96 15.05
N SER A 248 -3.44 -24.69 15.97
CA SER A 248 -4.89 -24.81 15.72
C SER A 248 -5.34 -23.85 14.62
N LEU A 249 -4.87 -22.60 14.63
CA LEU A 249 -5.09 -21.66 13.54
C LEU A 249 -4.55 -22.19 12.21
N TRP A 250 -3.31 -22.67 12.19
CA TRP A 250 -2.68 -23.21 10.99
C TRP A 250 -3.43 -24.41 10.41
N SER A 251 -3.94 -25.29 11.27
CA SER A 251 -4.65 -26.51 10.83
C SER A 251 -5.95 -26.23 10.09
N GLN A 252 -6.55 -25.03 10.26
CA GLN A 252 -7.78 -24.64 9.57
C GLN A 252 -7.57 -24.28 8.09
N PHE A 253 -6.32 -24.15 7.64
CA PHE A 253 -6.03 -23.71 6.27
C PHE A 253 -6.07 -24.80 5.21
N SER A 254 -6.24 -26.08 5.58
CA SER A 254 -6.30 -27.16 4.56
C SER A 254 -7.52 -26.98 3.63
N PRO A 255 -7.36 -26.99 2.29
CA PRO A 255 -6.15 -27.30 1.49
C PRO A 255 -5.21 -26.12 1.20
N PHE A 256 -5.48 -24.94 1.71
CA PHE A 256 -4.64 -23.75 1.55
C PHE A 256 -3.44 -23.78 2.49
N GLU A 257 -2.55 -22.79 2.36
CA GLU A 257 -1.37 -22.64 3.20
C GLU A 257 -1.42 -21.30 3.93
N MET A 258 -1.33 -21.30 5.25
CA MET A 258 -1.14 -20.09 6.00
C MET A 258 0.28 -19.56 5.77
N ASN A 259 0.43 -18.59 4.88
CA ASN A 259 1.74 -18.00 4.54
C ASN A 259 1.94 -16.60 5.14
N THR A 260 0.91 -16.00 5.71
CA THR A 260 0.99 -14.69 6.35
C THR A 260 0.13 -14.63 7.60
N ILE A 261 0.68 -14.05 8.66
CA ILE A 261 -0.04 -13.74 9.91
C ILE A 261 0.02 -12.23 10.11
N ILE A 262 -1.15 -11.60 10.28
CA ILE A 262 -1.26 -10.19 10.62
C ILE A 262 -1.80 -10.07 12.03
N CYS A 263 -1.17 -9.26 12.87
CA CYS A 263 -1.64 -9.01 14.21
C CYS A 263 -1.23 -7.64 14.76
N HIS A 264 -1.96 -7.19 15.76
CA HIS A 264 -1.61 -6.00 16.52
C HIS A 264 -0.30 -6.20 17.29
N VAL A 265 0.41 -5.11 17.61
CA VAL A 265 1.68 -5.14 18.35
C VAL A 265 1.58 -5.92 19.67
N ASN A 266 0.43 -5.88 20.34
CA ASN A 266 0.20 -6.60 21.60
C ASN A 266 0.23 -8.12 21.40
N GLN A 267 -0.42 -8.62 20.34
CA GLN A 267 -0.40 -10.05 20.03
C GLN A 267 0.98 -10.48 19.47
N MET A 268 1.60 -9.65 18.65
CA MET A 268 2.97 -9.86 18.19
C MET A 268 3.90 -10.06 19.37
N LYS A 269 3.81 -9.21 20.41
CA LYS A 269 4.60 -9.35 21.63
C LYS A 269 4.32 -10.68 22.34
N LYS A 270 3.04 -11.10 22.44
CA LYS A 270 2.71 -12.41 23.04
C LYS A 270 3.32 -13.55 22.22
N ILE A 271 3.19 -13.54 20.89
CA ILE A 271 3.78 -14.55 20.01
C ILE A 271 5.30 -14.64 20.25
N LEU A 272 6.00 -13.52 20.15
CA LEU A 272 7.47 -13.49 20.32
C LEU A 272 7.95 -13.82 21.74
N THR A 273 7.06 -13.84 22.74
CA THR A 273 7.39 -14.22 24.11
C THR A 273 7.09 -15.69 24.43
N LEU A 274 6.50 -16.46 23.52
CA LEU A 274 6.32 -17.90 23.68
C LEU A 274 7.69 -18.58 23.82
N ASN A 275 7.73 -19.64 24.63
CA ASN A 275 8.99 -20.34 24.93
C ASN A 275 9.62 -20.94 23.68
N GLU A 276 8.81 -21.44 22.78
CA GLU A 276 9.19 -22.04 21.49
C GLU A 276 9.95 -21.05 20.60
N PHE A 277 9.65 -19.75 20.71
CA PHE A 277 10.38 -18.69 20.00
C PHE A 277 11.64 -18.20 20.70
N LYS A 278 11.74 -18.40 22.02
CA LYS A 278 12.90 -17.97 22.81
C LYS A 278 14.02 -18.99 22.82
N ASP A 279 13.73 -20.26 22.53
CA ASP A 279 14.72 -21.32 22.57
C ASP A 279 15.66 -21.24 21.35
N PRO A 280 16.96 -20.92 21.54
CA PRO A 280 17.93 -20.88 20.45
C PRO A 280 18.11 -22.23 19.75
N LEU A 281 17.81 -23.34 20.46
CA LEU A 281 17.92 -24.69 19.92
C LEU A 281 16.76 -25.08 19.01
N ALA A 282 15.64 -24.33 19.03
CA ALA A 282 14.51 -24.53 18.13
C ALA A 282 14.81 -24.15 16.68
N GLY A 283 16.03 -23.68 16.37
CA GLY A 283 16.48 -23.44 15.01
C GLY A 283 16.06 -22.09 14.41
N PHE A 284 15.47 -21.21 15.21
CA PHE A 284 15.06 -19.90 14.74
C PHE A 284 16.25 -18.94 14.63
N ARG A 285 16.44 -18.36 13.44
CA ARG A 285 17.55 -17.44 13.15
C ARG A 285 17.28 -15.98 13.56
N PHE A 286 16.15 -15.70 14.19
CA PHE A 286 15.72 -14.35 14.56
C PHE A 286 16.79 -13.56 15.34
N GLN A 287 17.49 -14.21 16.26
CA GLN A 287 18.53 -13.56 17.07
C GLN A 287 19.73 -13.08 16.25
N ASN A 288 19.99 -13.68 15.08
CA ASN A 288 21.16 -13.36 14.26
C ASN A 288 20.81 -12.46 13.05
N THR A 289 19.60 -12.57 12.49
CA THR A 289 19.23 -11.89 11.24
C THR A 289 18.24 -10.75 11.45
N GLY A 290 17.52 -10.74 12.57
CA GLY A 290 16.41 -9.81 12.81
C GLY A 290 15.15 -10.13 11.99
N ASP A 291 15.18 -11.16 11.14
CA ASP A 291 14.03 -11.59 10.36
C ASP A 291 13.02 -12.33 11.24
N LEU A 292 11.79 -11.84 11.26
CA LEU A 292 10.68 -12.44 11.97
C LEU A 292 10.16 -13.66 11.19
N PHE A 293 10.80 -14.81 11.37
CA PHE A 293 10.28 -16.07 10.87
C PHE A 293 9.19 -16.60 11.79
N SER A 294 8.01 -16.83 11.25
CA SER A 294 7.01 -17.62 11.94
C SER A 294 7.37 -19.11 11.90
N PRO A 295 7.21 -19.85 13.01
CA PRO A 295 7.50 -21.29 13.06
C PRO A 295 6.65 -22.10 12.07
N LEU A 296 5.51 -21.61 11.68
CA LEU A 296 4.57 -22.29 10.79
C LEU A 296 4.78 -21.94 9.30
N GLY A 297 5.92 -21.34 8.95
CA GLY A 297 6.24 -20.94 7.57
C GLY A 297 5.57 -19.65 7.12
N ALA A 298 4.82 -18.99 8.00
CA ALA A 298 4.13 -17.74 7.68
C ALA A 298 4.98 -16.51 8.02
N SER A 299 4.89 -15.46 7.23
CA SER A 299 5.48 -14.16 7.57
C SER A 299 4.63 -13.40 8.58
N LEU A 300 5.27 -12.84 9.61
CA LEU A 300 4.58 -12.02 10.61
C LEU A 300 4.53 -10.55 10.15
N VAL A 301 3.32 -10.03 10.00
CA VAL A 301 3.08 -8.62 9.66
C VAL A 301 2.44 -7.92 10.86
N ARG A 302 3.08 -6.85 11.31
CA ARG A 302 2.53 -6.01 12.37
C ARG A 302 1.64 -4.93 11.77
N SER A 303 0.42 -4.82 12.26
CA SER A 303 -0.45 -3.70 11.93
C SER A 303 -1.24 -3.24 13.16
N ASP A 304 -1.22 -1.95 13.44
CA ASP A 304 -1.99 -1.36 14.53
C ASP A 304 -3.49 -1.24 14.15
N GLU A 305 -3.85 -1.53 12.89
CA GLU A 305 -5.22 -1.55 12.39
C GLU A 305 -5.96 -2.88 12.67
N VAL A 306 -5.24 -3.90 13.11
CA VAL A 306 -5.85 -5.16 13.58
C VAL A 306 -6.34 -4.96 15.01
N PRO A 307 -7.55 -5.41 15.37
CA PRO A 307 -8.02 -5.40 16.76
C PRO A 307 -7.02 -6.07 17.70
N THR A 308 -6.92 -5.56 18.92
CA THR A 308 -5.88 -5.94 19.91
C THR A 308 -5.90 -7.40 20.33
N ASP A 309 -7.02 -8.04 20.17
CA ASP A 309 -7.37 -9.41 20.60
C ASP A 309 -7.40 -10.42 19.45
N LEU A 310 -7.27 -9.96 18.22
CA LEU A 310 -7.32 -10.83 17.05
C LEU A 310 -5.93 -11.07 16.45
N ILE A 311 -5.77 -12.29 15.93
CA ILE A 311 -4.67 -12.69 15.08
C ILE A 311 -5.28 -13.21 13.78
N ILE A 312 -4.87 -12.68 12.64
CA ILE A 312 -5.39 -13.05 11.34
C ILE A 312 -4.35 -13.86 10.60
N GLY A 313 -4.68 -15.11 10.28
CA GLY A 313 -3.95 -15.93 9.33
C GLY A 313 -4.55 -15.78 7.95
N LEU A 314 -3.71 -15.80 6.91
CA LEU A 314 -4.19 -15.78 5.53
C LEU A 314 -3.23 -16.48 4.57
N ASP A 315 -3.80 -17.04 3.52
CA ASP A 315 -3.09 -17.36 2.29
C ASP A 315 -3.21 -16.18 1.33
N LYS A 316 -2.16 -15.36 1.27
CA LYS A 316 -2.15 -14.12 0.50
C LYS A 316 -2.46 -14.31 -1.00
N ARG A 317 -2.26 -15.54 -1.53
CA ARG A 317 -2.48 -15.84 -2.95
C ARG A 317 -3.96 -15.89 -3.31
N PHE A 318 -4.84 -16.13 -2.32
CA PHE A 318 -6.26 -16.43 -2.53
C PHE A 318 -7.22 -15.69 -1.59
N ALA A 319 -6.70 -14.90 -0.66
CA ALA A 319 -7.54 -14.31 0.39
C ALA A 319 -8.34 -13.09 -0.10
N VAL A 320 -7.65 -12.04 -0.55
CA VAL A 320 -8.26 -10.74 -0.86
C VAL A 320 -7.66 -10.16 -2.12
N GLU A 321 -8.47 -9.54 -2.96
CA GLU A 321 -8.04 -8.70 -4.07
C GLU A 321 -8.34 -7.22 -3.78
N GLU A 322 -7.50 -6.34 -4.30
CA GLU A 322 -7.70 -4.90 -4.30
C GLU A 322 -8.37 -4.49 -5.61
N VAL A 323 -9.43 -3.68 -5.50
CA VAL A 323 -10.17 -3.16 -6.65
C VAL A 323 -10.03 -1.66 -6.69
N VAL A 324 -9.48 -1.13 -7.77
CA VAL A 324 -9.21 0.29 -7.94
C VAL A 324 -10.03 0.81 -9.12
N THR A 325 -10.84 1.84 -8.91
CA THR A 325 -11.54 2.54 -10.00
C THR A 325 -10.76 3.77 -10.43
N GLN A 326 -10.26 4.52 -9.46
CA GLN A 326 -9.44 5.70 -9.69
C GLN A 326 -8.14 5.55 -8.92
N PRO A 327 -6.98 5.57 -9.61
CA PRO A 327 -5.69 5.55 -8.93
C PRO A 327 -5.47 6.82 -8.12
N LEU A 328 -4.49 6.78 -7.23
CA LEU A 328 -4.12 7.94 -6.42
C LEU A 328 -3.85 9.15 -7.31
N MET A 329 -4.60 10.22 -7.07
CA MET A 329 -4.45 11.51 -7.74
C MET A 329 -4.31 12.65 -6.74
N VAL A 330 -3.71 13.74 -7.18
CA VAL A 330 -3.54 14.96 -6.39
C VAL A 330 -4.10 16.14 -7.19
N GLU A 331 -5.10 16.80 -6.63
CA GLU A 331 -5.62 18.05 -7.14
C GLU A 331 -5.16 19.19 -6.23
N TYR A 332 -4.87 20.34 -6.83
CA TYR A 332 -4.35 21.50 -6.12
C TYR A 332 -5.12 22.75 -6.51
N ASP A 333 -5.45 23.58 -5.50
CA ASP A 333 -6.11 24.87 -5.70
C ASP A 333 -5.67 25.90 -4.64
N LYS A 334 -5.94 27.20 -4.93
CA LYS A 334 -5.67 28.33 -4.05
C LYS A 334 -6.96 28.92 -3.55
N VAL A 335 -7.14 28.94 -2.25
CA VAL A 335 -8.24 29.65 -1.59
C VAL A 335 -7.79 31.07 -1.24
N ILE A 336 -7.85 31.97 -2.23
CA ILE A 336 -7.28 33.33 -2.16
C ILE A 336 -7.89 34.14 -1.02
N GLU A 337 -9.22 34.04 -0.82
CA GLU A 337 -9.95 34.76 0.21
C GLU A 337 -9.46 34.45 1.63
N GLN A 338 -9.06 33.22 1.87
CA GLN A 338 -8.59 32.72 3.17
C GLN A 338 -7.07 32.72 3.29
N ARG A 339 -6.33 33.01 2.21
CA ARG A 339 -4.87 32.90 2.10
C ARG A 339 -4.36 31.50 2.48
N PHE A 340 -5.03 30.48 1.98
CA PHE A 340 -4.64 29.08 2.08
C PHE A 340 -4.35 28.50 0.70
N GLU A 341 -3.48 27.53 0.70
CA GLU A 341 -3.29 26.59 -0.40
C GLU A 341 -3.85 25.26 0.04
N GLU A 342 -4.57 24.61 -0.86
CA GLU A 342 -5.27 23.36 -0.59
C GLU A 342 -4.88 22.33 -1.66
N ALA A 343 -4.48 21.16 -1.22
CA ALA A 343 -4.26 20.01 -2.07
C ALA A 343 -5.16 18.87 -1.59
N VAL A 344 -5.91 18.28 -2.50
CA VAL A 344 -6.75 17.11 -2.25
C VAL A 344 -6.05 15.89 -2.85
N ILE A 345 -5.79 14.92 -2.03
CA ILE A 345 -5.24 13.63 -2.41
C ILE A 345 -6.39 12.63 -2.34
N SER A 346 -6.74 11.98 -3.44
CA SER A 346 -7.88 11.07 -3.50
C SER A 346 -7.54 9.79 -4.25
N GLU A 347 -8.23 8.70 -3.90
CA GLU A 347 -8.15 7.39 -4.51
C GLU A 347 -9.49 6.67 -4.34
N SER A 348 -9.94 5.90 -5.34
CA SER A 348 -11.15 5.10 -5.23
C SER A 348 -10.77 3.63 -5.17
N VAL A 349 -10.95 3.02 -4.00
CA VAL A 349 -10.49 1.65 -3.72
C VAL A 349 -11.54 0.85 -2.95
N ALA A 350 -11.55 -0.45 -3.18
CA ALA A 350 -12.28 -1.44 -2.37
C ALA A 350 -11.46 -2.73 -2.25
N TYR A 351 -11.85 -3.56 -1.31
CA TYR A 351 -11.29 -4.90 -1.13
C TYR A 351 -12.38 -5.94 -1.27
N ALA A 352 -12.13 -6.95 -2.06
CA ALA A 352 -13.05 -8.06 -2.28
C ALA A 352 -12.41 -9.38 -1.86
N LYS A 353 -13.18 -10.28 -1.25
CA LYS A 353 -12.66 -11.61 -0.90
C LYS A 353 -12.73 -12.53 -2.11
N VAL A 354 -11.60 -13.17 -2.39
CA VAL A 354 -11.49 -14.16 -3.48
C VAL A 354 -12.03 -15.50 -2.99
N LEU A 355 -11.46 -16.04 -1.91
CA LEU A 355 -11.91 -17.28 -1.30
C LEU A 355 -12.07 -17.11 0.22
N LYS A 356 -13.22 -17.55 0.74
CA LYS A 356 -13.53 -17.43 2.16
C LYS A 356 -12.54 -18.18 3.04
N GLU A 357 -12.21 -19.40 2.65
CA GLU A 357 -11.39 -20.34 3.40
C GLU A 357 -9.90 -19.97 3.41
N ALA A 358 -9.48 -19.04 2.56
CA ALA A 358 -8.10 -18.54 2.51
C ALA A 358 -7.76 -17.56 3.62
N SER A 359 -8.67 -17.27 4.55
CA SER A 359 -8.45 -16.42 5.71
C SER A 359 -9.18 -16.93 6.93
N VAL A 360 -8.49 -16.94 8.08
CA VAL A 360 -9.02 -17.39 9.36
C VAL A 360 -8.58 -16.42 10.44
N VAL A 361 -9.47 -16.13 11.38
CA VAL A 361 -9.20 -15.25 12.52
C VAL A 361 -9.10 -16.08 13.79
N LEU A 362 -8.05 -15.88 14.57
CA LEU A 362 -7.91 -16.42 15.91
C LEU A 362 -8.29 -15.32 16.91
N ASP A 363 -9.34 -15.57 17.69
CA ASP A 363 -9.78 -14.70 18.77
C ASP A 363 -9.10 -15.14 20.07
N THR A 364 -8.34 -14.21 20.67
CA THR A 364 -7.61 -14.49 21.90
C THR A 364 -8.35 -14.05 23.17
N VAL A 365 -9.46 -13.31 23.02
CA VAL A 365 -10.29 -12.82 24.16
C VAL A 365 -11.74 -12.98 23.83
N TRP A 366 -12.21 -14.19 23.91
CA TRP A 366 -13.60 -14.56 23.66
C TRP A 366 -14.41 -14.61 24.97
N PRO A 367 -15.75 -14.34 24.95
CA PRO A 367 -16.62 -14.29 26.12
C PRO A 367 -16.81 -15.63 26.84
#